data_c79e7928918874cddb695df86b017ea8
#
_entry.id   c79e7928918874cddb695df86b017ea8
#
_cell.length_a   1.000
_cell.length_b   1.000
_cell.length_c   1.000
_cell.angle_alpha   90.00
_cell.angle_beta   90.00
_cell.angle_gamma   90.00
#
_symmetry.space_group_name_H-M   'P 1'
#
loop_
_entity.id
_entity.type
_entity.pdbx_description
1 polymer ?
#
loop_
_entity_poly.entity_id
_entity_poly.type
_entity_poly.pdbx_seq_one_letter_code
_entity_poly.pdbx_strand_id
1 'polypeptide(L)'
;HTEKENLLRLYNTIYYKAGWLNAFESGQTGTDPFTAADGSKQQVDFMHRTGEGTYRKGEGYTAAPKSLKYGRMVFVLPEEGVTPESLLQRQGFLTELTGEYDMAELVWSVPKFDVKSSTELNGVLQALGVTDAFDMAEADFTPLTDNGAFLSSAMQAARVKIDEGGV
;
A
#
# COMPACT_ATOMS: atom_id res chain seq x y z
N HIS A 1 23.71 -18.23 3.95
CA HIS A 1 24.50 -18.21 5.19
C HIS A 1 23.56 -17.97 6.36
N THR A 2 23.28 -19.01 7.09
CA THR A 2 22.62 -18.90 8.40
C THR A 2 23.71 -18.49 9.37
N GLU A 3 23.70 -17.25 9.85
CA GLU A 3 24.61 -16.85 10.91
C GLU A 3 24.30 -17.72 12.13
N LYS A 4 25.31 -18.32 12.72
CA LYS A 4 25.21 -19.29 13.83
C LYS A 4 24.62 -18.71 15.13
N GLU A 5 24.25 -17.41 15.12
CA GLU A 5 23.79 -16.67 16.31
C GLU A 5 22.28 -16.34 16.30
N ASN A 6 21.55 -16.68 15.24
CA ASN A 6 20.10 -16.45 15.19
C ASN A 6 19.33 -17.64 15.76
N LEU A 7 18.83 -17.54 16.99
CA LEU A 7 18.05 -18.56 17.66
C LEU A 7 16.58 -18.59 17.21
N LEU A 8 16.03 -17.44 16.80
CA LEU A 8 14.63 -17.30 16.42
C LEU A 8 14.50 -16.39 15.21
N ARG A 9 13.69 -16.79 14.25
CA ARG A 9 13.36 -16.00 13.07
C ARG A 9 11.86 -16.07 12.79
N LEU A 10 11.18 -14.95 12.85
CA LEU A 10 9.75 -14.84 12.60
C LEU A 10 9.51 -14.29 11.19
N TYR A 11 8.62 -14.95 10.44
CA TYR A 11 8.21 -14.51 9.11
C TYR A 11 6.70 -14.37 9.07
N ASN A 12 6.23 -13.26 8.52
CA ASN A 12 4.82 -13.07 8.16
C ASN A 12 4.75 -12.74 6.68
N THR A 13 3.87 -13.43 5.96
CA THR A 13 3.63 -13.19 4.54
C THR A 13 2.15 -13.03 4.30
N ILE A 14 1.77 -11.92 3.69
CA ILE A 14 0.40 -11.66 3.24
C ILE A 14 0.40 -11.70 1.72
N TYR A 15 -0.51 -12.49 1.15
CA TYR A 15 -0.75 -12.56 -0.27
C TYR A 15 -2.21 -12.25 -0.56
N TYR A 16 -2.46 -11.27 -1.41
CA TYR A 16 -3.78 -10.94 -1.92
C TYR A 16 -3.71 -10.84 -3.44
N LYS A 17 -4.66 -11.49 -4.12
CA LYS A 17 -4.82 -11.40 -5.57
C LYS A 17 -6.31 -11.38 -5.89
N ALA A 18 -6.75 -10.37 -6.63
CA ALA A 18 -8.13 -10.27 -7.08
C ALA A 18 -8.23 -9.59 -8.43
N GLY A 19 -9.05 -10.11 -9.31
CA GLY A 19 -9.39 -9.47 -10.57
C GLY A 19 -10.38 -8.32 -10.36
N TRP A 20 -10.31 -7.32 -11.23
CA TRP A 20 -11.31 -6.26 -11.31
C TRP A 20 -12.68 -6.86 -11.71
N LEU A 21 -13.78 -6.41 -11.09
CA LEU A 21 -15.12 -6.78 -11.55
C LEU A 21 -15.38 -6.23 -12.96
N ASN A 22 -14.92 -5.01 -13.23
CA ASN A 22 -14.93 -4.37 -14.53
C ASN A 22 -13.46 -4.12 -14.91
N ALA A 23 -12.83 -5.08 -15.59
CA ALA A 23 -11.45 -5.04 -16.00
C ALA A 23 -11.16 -3.88 -16.97
N PHE A 24 -9.92 -3.47 -17.04
CA PHE A 24 -9.45 -2.63 -18.13
C PHE A 24 -9.24 -3.49 -19.38
N GLU A 25 -9.52 -2.94 -20.54
CA GLU A 25 -9.26 -3.63 -21.81
C GLU A 25 -7.83 -3.36 -22.26
N SER A 26 -7.07 -4.41 -22.55
CA SER A 26 -5.66 -4.27 -22.96
C SER A 26 -5.52 -3.42 -24.23
N GLY A 27 -6.52 -3.45 -25.12
CA GLY A 27 -6.53 -2.61 -26.33
C GLY A 27 -6.71 -1.10 -26.04
N GLN A 28 -7.08 -0.73 -24.83
CA GLN A 28 -7.21 0.67 -24.38
C GLN A 28 -6.03 1.10 -23.47
N THR A 29 -5.02 0.25 -23.30
CA THR A 29 -3.78 0.64 -22.62
C THR A 29 -2.91 1.40 -23.60
N GLY A 30 -2.48 2.59 -23.22
CA GLY A 30 -1.62 3.47 -24.00
C GLY A 30 -0.44 3.98 -23.18
N THR A 31 0.59 4.46 -23.85
CA THR A 31 1.77 5.03 -23.19
C THR A 31 1.59 6.53 -23.04
N ASP A 32 1.55 7.01 -21.79
CA ASP A 32 1.36 8.41 -21.43
C ASP A 32 2.47 8.94 -20.50
N PRO A 33 2.71 10.25 -20.45
CA PRO A 33 3.69 10.82 -19.55
C PRO A 33 3.21 10.76 -18.09
N PHE A 34 4.04 10.18 -17.23
CA PHE A 34 3.90 10.20 -15.78
C PHE A 34 4.89 11.19 -15.18
N THR A 35 4.43 12.07 -14.32
CA THR A 35 5.28 13.01 -13.58
C THR A 35 5.45 12.50 -12.15
N ALA A 36 6.67 12.18 -11.77
CA ALA A 36 7.02 11.75 -10.42
C ALA A 36 7.05 12.92 -9.43
N ALA A 37 7.11 12.62 -8.13
CA ALA A 37 7.11 13.62 -7.07
C ALA A 37 8.31 14.61 -7.13
N ASP A 38 9.43 14.18 -7.70
CA ASP A 38 10.62 15.00 -7.94
C ASP A 38 10.52 15.88 -9.21
N GLY A 39 9.37 15.81 -9.91
CA GLY A 39 9.13 16.52 -11.17
C GLY A 39 9.69 15.83 -12.42
N SER A 40 10.38 14.72 -12.29
CA SER A 40 10.85 13.93 -13.44
C SER A 40 9.69 13.35 -14.22
N LYS A 41 9.85 13.26 -15.55
CA LYS A 41 8.83 12.70 -16.45
C LYS A 41 9.34 11.43 -17.09
N GLN A 42 8.49 10.41 -17.10
CA GLN A 42 8.75 9.14 -17.76
C GLN A 42 7.52 8.68 -18.52
N GLN A 43 7.70 7.89 -19.55
CA GLN A 43 6.63 7.25 -20.30
C GLN A 43 6.23 5.97 -19.57
N VAL A 44 4.94 5.83 -19.27
CA VAL A 44 4.37 4.70 -18.52
C VAL A 44 3.11 4.22 -19.22
N ASP A 45 2.85 2.93 -19.19
CA ASP A 45 1.60 2.37 -19.69
C ASP A 45 0.44 2.73 -18.77
N PHE A 46 -0.55 3.45 -19.30
CA PHE A 46 -1.79 3.79 -18.62
C PHE A 46 -2.94 2.94 -19.14
N MET A 47 -3.69 2.39 -18.23
CA MET A 47 -4.94 1.69 -18.51
C MET A 47 -6.08 2.69 -18.53
N HIS A 48 -6.83 2.75 -19.64
CA HIS A 48 -7.94 3.66 -19.81
C HIS A 48 -9.28 2.93 -19.77
N ARG A 49 -10.28 3.57 -19.21
CA ARG A 49 -11.66 3.10 -19.22
C ARG A 49 -12.61 4.26 -18.92
N THR A 50 -13.72 4.33 -19.65
CA THR A 50 -14.86 5.19 -19.33
C THR A 50 -16.06 4.33 -18.95
N GLY A 51 -16.84 4.78 -17.97
CA GLY A 51 -18.08 4.12 -17.57
C GLY A 51 -18.61 4.56 -16.22
N GLU A 52 -19.77 4.07 -15.87
CA GLU A 52 -20.38 4.35 -14.58
C GLU A 52 -19.52 3.85 -13.42
N GLY A 53 -19.49 4.65 -12.37
CA GLY A 53 -18.78 4.35 -11.16
C GLY A 53 -19.17 5.29 -10.02
N THR A 54 -18.42 5.27 -8.96
CA THR A 54 -18.66 6.14 -7.82
C THR A 54 -17.40 6.92 -7.47
N TYR A 55 -17.58 8.14 -7.01
CA TYR A 55 -16.48 9.01 -6.58
C TYR A 55 -16.86 9.79 -5.32
N ARG A 56 -15.89 10.36 -4.68
CA ARG A 56 -16.05 11.25 -3.54
C ARG A 56 -15.08 12.40 -3.66
N LYS A 57 -15.56 13.62 -3.44
CA LYS A 57 -14.71 14.77 -3.17
C LYS A 57 -14.57 14.94 -1.66
N GLY A 58 -13.34 14.94 -1.19
CA GLY A 58 -12.97 15.33 0.17
C GLY A 58 -12.14 16.61 0.16
N GLU A 59 -11.73 17.04 1.33
CA GLU A 59 -10.87 18.20 1.46
C GLU A 59 -9.46 17.89 0.91
N GLY A 60 -9.10 18.48 -0.22
CA GLY A 60 -7.81 18.34 -0.87
C GLY A 60 -7.64 17.04 -1.68
N TYR A 61 -8.71 16.30 -1.96
CA TYR A 61 -8.61 15.09 -2.77
C TYR A 61 -9.92 14.71 -3.47
N THR A 62 -9.78 13.91 -4.52
CA THR A 62 -10.86 13.11 -5.08
C THR A 62 -10.53 11.63 -4.92
N ALA A 63 -11.49 10.83 -4.48
CA ALA A 63 -11.32 9.38 -4.35
C ALA A 63 -12.36 8.64 -5.18
N ALA A 64 -11.94 7.54 -5.79
CA ALA A 64 -12.81 6.65 -6.56
C ALA A 64 -12.50 5.18 -6.24
N PRO A 65 -13.47 4.41 -5.72
CA PRO A 65 -13.31 2.98 -5.52
C PRO A 65 -13.49 2.22 -6.83
N LYS A 66 -12.63 1.25 -7.06
CA LYS A 66 -12.76 0.27 -8.14
C LYS A 66 -12.93 -1.12 -7.53
N SER A 67 -14.04 -1.77 -7.87
CA SER A 67 -14.43 -3.06 -7.30
C SER A 67 -13.54 -4.20 -7.80
N LEU A 68 -13.13 -5.05 -6.89
CA LEU A 68 -12.45 -6.30 -7.11
C LEU A 68 -13.42 -7.45 -6.83
N LYS A 69 -13.09 -8.65 -7.30
CA LYS A 69 -13.88 -9.86 -7.00
C LYS A 69 -14.09 -10.06 -5.48
N TYR A 70 -13.10 -9.67 -4.69
CA TYR A 70 -13.14 -9.73 -3.23
C TYR A 70 -12.65 -8.40 -2.67
N GLY A 71 -13.58 -7.46 -2.45
CA GLY A 71 -13.26 -6.14 -1.91
C GLY A 71 -13.19 -5.03 -2.97
N ARG A 72 -12.51 -3.96 -2.64
CA ARG A 72 -12.33 -2.80 -3.52
C ARG A 72 -10.96 -2.17 -3.31
N MET A 73 -10.40 -1.57 -4.34
CA MET A 73 -9.28 -0.65 -4.24
C MET A 73 -9.81 0.78 -4.35
N VAL A 74 -9.35 1.66 -3.50
CA VAL A 74 -9.69 3.08 -3.55
C VAL A 74 -8.50 3.84 -4.11
N PHE A 75 -8.69 4.48 -5.25
CA PHE A 75 -7.72 5.40 -5.82
C PHE A 75 -7.99 6.79 -5.26
N VAL A 76 -6.95 7.42 -4.72
CA VAL A 76 -7.00 8.78 -4.19
C VAL A 76 -6.13 9.65 -5.06
N LEU A 77 -6.73 10.71 -5.61
CA LEU A 77 -6.05 11.72 -6.39
C LEU A 77 -6.00 13.01 -5.56
N PRO A 78 -4.83 13.39 -5.02
CA PRO A 78 -4.66 14.65 -4.33
C PRO A 78 -4.89 15.85 -5.28
N GLU A 79 -5.42 16.93 -4.74
CA GLU A 79 -5.50 18.22 -5.45
C GLU A 79 -4.12 18.85 -5.59
N GLU A 80 -4.01 19.84 -6.47
CA GLU A 80 -2.76 20.59 -6.68
C GLU A 80 -2.24 21.19 -5.37
N GLY A 81 -0.98 20.95 -5.05
CA GLY A 81 -0.35 21.40 -3.80
C GLY A 81 -0.58 20.52 -2.58
N VAL A 82 -1.38 19.46 -2.70
CA VAL A 82 -1.61 18.47 -1.64
C VAL A 82 -0.76 17.21 -1.90
N THR A 83 -0.01 16.76 -0.90
CA THR A 83 0.77 15.54 -1.03
C THR A 83 0.05 14.33 -0.43
N PRO A 84 0.30 13.10 -0.92
CA PRO A 84 -0.25 11.88 -0.31
C PRO A 84 0.08 11.77 1.18
N GLU A 85 1.29 12.16 1.58
CA GLU A 85 1.76 12.13 2.97
C GLU A 85 0.93 13.07 3.86
N SER A 86 0.61 14.27 3.36
CA SER A 86 -0.21 15.23 4.11
C SER A 86 -1.64 14.72 4.35
N LEU A 87 -2.20 13.99 3.39
CA LEU A 87 -3.51 13.34 3.54
C LEU A 87 -3.44 12.20 4.57
N LEU A 88 -2.41 11.37 4.53
CA LEU A 88 -2.23 10.25 5.47
C LEU A 88 -2.02 10.73 6.91
N GLN A 89 -1.43 11.90 7.12
CA GLN A 89 -1.24 12.51 8.45
C GLN A 89 -2.54 13.11 9.01
N ARG A 90 -3.55 13.35 8.17
CA ARG A 90 -4.83 13.91 8.62
C ARG A 90 -5.62 12.87 9.40
N GLN A 91 -6.01 13.25 10.63
CA GLN A 91 -6.82 12.38 11.49
C GLN A 91 -8.16 12.06 10.81
N GLY A 92 -8.50 10.78 10.77
CA GLY A 92 -9.77 10.30 10.20
C GLY A 92 -9.78 10.12 8.68
N PHE A 93 -8.73 10.51 7.96
CA PHE A 93 -8.67 10.41 6.49
C PHE A 93 -9.01 9.01 5.97
N LEU A 94 -8.41 7.97 6.52
CA LEU A 94 -8.71 6.59 6.10
C LEU A 94 -10.15 6.17 6.40
N THR A 95 -10.74 6.69 7.47
CA THR A 95 -12.14 6.44 7.82
C THR A 95 -13.08 7.14 6.83
N GLU A 96 -12.74 8.34 6.38
CA GLU A 96 -13.49 9.03 5.33
C GLU A 96 -13.60 8.20 4.05
N LEU A 97 -12.54 7.46 3.67
CA LEU A 97 -12.54 6.60 2.48
C LEU A 97 -13.47 5.37 2.60
N THR A 98 -13.99 5.08 3.78
CA THR A 98 -15.00 4.01 3.98
C THR A 98 -16.43 4.53 3.90
N GLY A 99 -16.64 5.84 3.80
CA GLY A 99 -17.96 6.47 3.76
C GLY A 99 -18.67 6.35 2.42
N GLU A 100 -19.66 7.23 2.21
CA GLU A 100 -20.50 7.24 1.01
C GLU A 100 -19.79 7.85 -0.19
N TYR A 101 -20.21 7.43 -1.38
CA TYR A 101 -19.71 7.86 -2.68
C TYR A 101 -20.87 8.18 -3.61
N ASP A 102 -20.74 9.25 -4.40
CA ASP A 102 -21.74 9.66 -5.38
C ASP A 102 -21.56 8.94 -6.71
N MET A 103 -22.66 8.66 -7.41
CA MET A 103 -22.63 8.06 -8.74
C MET A 103 -22.21 9.09 -9.79
N ALA A 104 -21.33 8.67 -10.71
CA ALA A 104 -20.94 9.48 -11.86
C ALA A 104 -20.46 8.61 -13.02
N GLU A 105 -20.38 9.20 -14.20
CA GLU A 105 -19.54 8.66 -15.27
C GLU A 105 -18.09 9.02 -14.98
N LEU A 106 -17.22 8.00 -14.89
CA LEU A 106 -15.80 8.15 -14.57
C LEU A 106 -14.94 7.87 -15.79
N VAL A 107 -13.98 8.72 -16.02
CA VAL A 107 -12.88 8.49 -16.97
C VAL A 107 -11.66 8.07 -16.16
N TRP A 108 -11.32 6.79 -16.25
CA TRP A 108 -10.16 6.21 -15.61
C TRP A 108 -8.92 6.34 -16.49
N SER A 109 -7.84 6.78 -15.90
CA SER A 109 -6.49 6.74 -16.47
C SER A 109 -5.54 6.34 -15.35
N VAL A 110 -5.21 5.07 -15.29
CA VAL A 110 -4.45 4.48 -14.16
C VAL A 110 -3.16 3.90 -14.68
N PRO A 111 -1.99 4.33 -14.19
CA PRO A 111 -0.73 3.75 -14.60
C PRO A 111 -0.63 2.29 -14.13
N LYS A 112 -0.07 1.43 -14.99
CA LYS A 112 0.37 0.10 -14.56
C LYS A 112 1.61 0.25 -13.70
N PHE A 113 1.67 -0.49 -12.61
CA PHE A 113 2.85 -0.49 -11.78
C PHE A 113 3.11 -1.83 -11.08
N ASP A 114 4.35 -2.04 -10.75
CA ASP A 114 4.84 -3.17 -9.96
C ASP A 114 5.88 -2.60 -8.99
N VAL A 115 5.45 -2.19 -7.82
CA VAL A 115 6.29 -1.55 -6.80
C VAL A 115 6.59 -2.52 -5.68
N LYS A 116 7.81 -2.47 -5.20
CA LYS A 116 8.29 -3.24 -4.06
C LYS A 116 8.85 -2.28 -3.03
N SER A 117 8.59 -2.57 -1.78
CA SER A 117 9.18 -1.83 -0.65
C SER A 117 9.74 -2.80 0.38
N SER A 118 10.76 -2.34 1.09
CA SER A 118 11.30 -3.02 2.25
C SER A 118 11.60 -1.95 3.31
N THR A 119 11.06 -2.14 4.50
CA THR A 119 11.16 -1.17 5.59
C THR A 119 11.66 -1.87 6.83
N GLU A 120 12.66 -1.30 7.48
CA GLU A 120 13.09 -1.71 8.81
C GLU A 120 12.11 -1.15 9.84
N LEU A 121 11.63 -2.01 10.72
CA LEU A 121 10.58 -1.68 11.68
C LEU A 121 11.10 -1.43 13.10
N ASN A 122 12.39 -1.65 13.40
CA ASN A 122 12.95 -1.56 14.74
C ASN A 122 12.58 -0.23 15.41
N GLY A 123 12.92 0.90 14.77
CA GLY A 123 12.64 2.22 15.32
C GLY A 123 11.14 2.52 15.47
N VAL A 124 10.32 2.04 14.52
CA VAL A 124 8.86 2.22 14.57
C VAL A 124 8.26 1.45 15.74
N LEU A 125 8.65 0.18 15.91
CA LEU A 125 8.16 -0.67 17.00
C LEU A 125 8.59 -0.12 18.37
N GLN A 126 9.83 0.34 18.52
CA GLN A 126 10.31 0.98 19.74
C GLN A 126 9.53 2.27 20.05
N ALA A 127 9.27 3.10 19.05
CA ALA A 127 8.45 4.30 19.22
C ALA A 127 7.01 4.00 19.62
N LEU A 128 6.47 2.83 19.25
CA LEU A 128 5.16 2.33 19.68
C LEU A 128 5.18 1.63 21.05
N GLY A 129 6.35 1.60 21.74
CA GLY A 129 6.48 1.05 23.07
C GLY A 129 6.93 -0.41 23.13
N VAL A 130 7.27 -1.03 22.00
CA VAL A 130 7.86 -2.39 21.95
C VAL A 130 9.36 -2.25 22.16
N THR A 131 9.81 -2.08 23.40
CA THR A 131 11.21 -1.85 23.77
C THR A 131 11.89 -3.13 24.24
N ASP A 132 11.28 -3.83 25.16
CA ASP A 132 11.88 -4.98 25.87
C ASP A 132 12.24 -6.11 24.92
N ALA A 133 11.44 -6.35 23.90
CA ALA A 133 11.71 -7.38 22.89
C ALA A 133 13.05 -7.21 22.14
N PHE A 134 13.58 -5.98 22.09
CA PHE A 134 14.85 -5.63 21.46
C PHE A 134 16.01 -5.56 22.44
N ASP A 135 15.75 -5.64 23.75
CA ASP A 135 16.78 -5.61 24.79
C ASP A 135 17.13 -7.04 25.22
N MET A 136 18.41 -7.40 25.09
CA MET A 136 18.91 -8.74 25.46
C MET A 136 18.65 -9.07 26.94
N ALA A 137 18.60 -8.07 27.84
CA ALA A 137 18.43 -8.26 29.26
C ALA A 137 16.95 -8.35 29.69
N GLU A 138 16.05 -7.70 28.94
CA GLU A 138 14.65 -7.56 29.28
C GLU A 138 13.72 -8.46 28.43
N ALA A 139 14.21 -8.95 27.27
CA ALA A 139 13.40 -9.78 26.36
C ALA A 139 13.01 -11.11 26.98
N ASP A 140 11.71 -11.41 26.99
CA ASP A 140 11.17 -12.69 27.43
C ASP A 140 10.49 -13.45 26.27
N PHE A 141 11.21 -14.38 25.68
CA PHE A 141 10.72 -15.32 24.69
C PHE A 141 10.64 -16.75 25.22
N THR A 142 10.60 -16.95 26.54
CA THR A 142 10.54 -18.27 27.19
C THR A 142 9.35 -19.14 26.75
N PRO A 143 8.18 -18.60 26.36
CA PRO A 143 7.11 -19.41 25.76
C PRO A 143 7.46 -20.05 24.41
N LEU A 144 8.48 -19.55 23.72
CA LEU A 144 8.91 -20.03 22.39
C LEU A 144 10.22 -20.80 22.41
N THR A 145 11.11 -20.53 23.37
CA THR A 145 12.43 -21.16 23.46
C THR A 145 12.96 -21.14 24.90
N ASP A 146 13.61 -22.21 25.31
CA ASP A 146 14.31 -22.29 26.61
C ASP A 146 15.64 -21.54 26.63
N ASN A 147 16.12 -21.07 25.49
CA ASN A 147 17.33 -20.25 25.39
C ASN A 147 16.97 -18.77 25.41
N GLY A 148 17.81 -17.94 26.02
CA GLY A 148 17.67 -16.51 25.97
C GLY A 148 17.64 -16.03 24.51
N ALA A 149 16.61 -15.27 24.15
CA ALA A 149 16.40 -14.74 22.79
C ALA A 149 15.92 -13.31 22.87
N PHE A 150 16.26 -12.51 21.88
CA PHE A 150 15.77 -11.14 21.70
C PHE A 150 15.62 -10.84 20.20
N LEU A 151 14.87 -9.80 19.88
CA LEU A 151 14.64 -9.37 18.51
C LEU A 151 15.77 -8.45 18.06
N SER A 152 16.65 -8.92 17.20
CA SER A 152 17.76 -8.12 16.66
C SER A 152 17.34 -7.26 15.47
N SER A 153 16.35 -7.72 14.70
CA SER A 153 15.86 -7.00 13.52
C SER A 153 14.42 -7.39 13.21
N ALA A 154 13.62 -6.40 12.86
CA ALA A 154 12.27 -6.56 12.34
C ALA A 154 12.18 -5.85 10.98
N MET A 155 11.76 -6.56 9.94
CA MET A 155 11.66 -6.02 8.59
C MET A 155 10.30 -6.37 7.98
N GLN A 156 9.75 -5.44 7.20
CA GLN A 156 8.57 -5.66 6.39
C GLN A 156 8.93 -5.48 4.92
N ALA A 157 8.56 -6.46 4.09
CA ALA A 157 8.59 -6.33 2.65
C ALA A 157 7.17 -6.36 2.10
N ALA A 158 6.89 -5.46 1.15
CA ALA A 158 5.62 -5.40 0.46
C ALA A 158 5.83 -5.30 -1.06
N ARG A 159 4.89 -5.83 -1.82
CA ARG A 159 4.82 -5.65 -3.27
C ARG A 159 3.38 -5.43 -3.66
N VAL A 160 3.14 -4.41 -4.46
CA VAL A 160 1.84 -4.13 -5.07
C VAL A 160 2.03 -4.08 -6.58
N LYS A 161 1.27 -4.90 -7.29
CA LYS A 161 1.24 -4.91 -8.75
C LYS A 161 -0.19 -4.66 -9.21
N ILE A 162 -0.36 -3.74 -10.17
CA ILE A 162 -1.65 -3.46 -10.81
C ILE A 162 -1.48 -3.57 -12.31
N ASP A 163 -2.37 -4.31 -12.92
CA ASP A 163 -2.51 -4.41 -14.36
C ASP A 163 -4.00 -4.46 -14.78
N GLU A 164 -4.26 -4.68 -16.06
CA GLU A 164 -5.63 -4.71 -16.63
C GLU A 164 -6.51 -5.76 -15.97
N GLY A 165 -5.94 -6.85 -15.49
CA GLY A 165 -6.67 -7.96 -14.89
C GLY A 165 -7.00 -7.76 -13.42
N GLY A 166 -6.24 -6.94 -12.69
CA GLY A 166 -6.44 -6.78 -11.26
C GLY A 166 -5.22 -6.33 -10.44
N VAL A 167 -5.21 -6.78 -9.19
CA VAL A 167 -4.18 -6.53 -8.17
C VAL A 167 -3.58 -7.85 -7.74
#